data_1b7ed1b7e72bb3d1989b7a7f3ccca952
#
_entry.id   1b7ed1b7e72bb3d1989b7a7f3ccca952
#
_cell.length_a   1.000
_cell.length_b   1.000
_cell.length_c   1.000
_cell.angle_alpha   90.00
_cell.angle_beta   90.00
_cell.angle_gamma   90.00
#
_symmetry.space_group_name_H-M   'P 1'
#
loop_
_entity.id
_entity.type
_entity.pdbx_description
1 polymer ?
#
loop_
_entity_poly.entity_id
_entity_poly.type
_entity_poly.pdbx_seq_one_letter_code
_entity_poly.pdbx_strand_id
1 'polypeptide(L)'
;MSLERVLMGSALMLLLGNAHALEGRKIFAEGGSQPGAMPCIACHGADGAGMAAAGFPRLAGLPATYVRKQLEDFKSGSRTNPVMQPLANALTDAEIEAVSQVLAAMPAPVPQVVYRSEMPINAAQKLAQQGAWERQIPACASCHGPAGTGVGDAFPPLAGQPAAYLEAQLTAWQSGTRHNDPNDLMGHIA
;
A
#
# COMPACT_ATOMS: atom_id res chain seq x y z
N MET A 1 -16.30 37.01 -15.45
CA MET A 1 -14.97 36.40 -15.15
C MET A 1 -14.29 36.16 -16.47
N SER A 2 -13.13 36.79 -16.73
CA SER A 2 -12.49 36.71 -18.05
C SER A 2 -11.84 35.36 -18.28
N LEU A 3 -11.86 34.88 -19.50
CA LEU A 3 -11.27 33.62 -20.00
C LEU A 3 -9.78 33.51 -19.60
N GLU A 4 -9.08 34.61 -19.51
CA GLU A 4 -7.68 34.69 -19.09
C GLU A 4 -7.43 34.25 -17.63
N ARG A 5 -8.36 34.55 -16.70
CA ARG A 5 -8.23 34.11 -15.31
C ARG A 5 -8.43 32.61 -15.12
N VAL A 6 -9.26 32.00 -15.97
CA VAL A 6 -9.48 30.55 -15.98
C VAL A 6 -8.25 29.84 -16.56
N LEU A 7 -7.66 30.37 -17.64
CA LEU A 7 -6.46 29.79 -18.27
C LEU A 7 -5.22 29.88 -17.36
N MET A 8 -5.04 31.01 -16.66
CA MET A 8 -3.92 31.15 -15.69
C MET A 8 -4.06 30.20 -14.50
N GLY A 9 -5.26 29.99 -13.98
CA GLY A 9 -5.51 29.05 -12.90
C GLY A 9 -5.22 27.60 -13.28
N SER A 10 -5.61 27.20 -14.49
CA SER A 10 -5.37 25.85 -15.01
C SER A 10 -3.89 25.56 -15.25
N ALA A 11 -3.15 26.54 -15.79
CA ALA A 11 -1.70 26.38 -16.02
C ALA A 11 -0.91 26.28 -14.72
N LEU A 12 -1.29 27.04 -13.68
CA LEU A 12 -0.63 26.99 -12.38
C LEU A 12 -0.86 25.65 -11.68
N MET A 13 -2.07 25.09 -11.74
CA MET A 13 -2.37 23.77 -11.19
C MET A 13 -1.57 22.65 -11.86
N LEU A 14 -1.40 22.71 -13.18
CA LEU A 14 -0.59 21.73 -13.93
C LEU A 14 0.90 21.81 -13.56
N LEU A 15 1.43 23.00 -13.34
CA LEU A 15 2.83 23.18 -12.93
C LEU A 15 3.08 22.65 -11.51
N LEU A 16 2.18 22.87 -10.57
CA LEU A 16 2.29 22.37 -9.21
C LEU A 16 2.18 20.83 -9.16
N GLY A 17 1.26 20.25 -9.92
CA GLY A 17 1.12 18.80 -10.02
C GLY A 17 2.38 18.12 -10.55
N ASN A 18 3.04 18.70 -11.55
CA ASN A 18 4.30 18.17 -12.08
C ASN A 18 5.46 18.29 -11.09
N ALA A 19 5.54 19.36 -10.30
CA ALA A 19 6.57 19.54 -9.30
C ALA A 19 6.47 18.49 -8.19
N HIS A 20 5.27 18.20 -7.68
CA HIS A 20 5.04 17.15 -6.68
C HIS A 20 5.36 15.75 -7.22
N ALA A 21 5.02 15.46 -8.47
CA ALA A 21 5.33 14.17 -9.08
C ALA A 21 6.84 13.97 -9.28
N LEU A 22 7.59 15.01 -9.66
CA LEU A 22 9.04 14.97 -9.77
C LEU A 22 9.69 14.76 -8.41
N GLU A 23 9.24 15.48 -7.38
CA GLU A 23 9.74 15.34 -6.02
C GLU A 23 9.48 13.92 -5.46
N GLY A 24 8.27 13.39 -5.62
CA GLY A 24 7.95 12.03 -5.18
C GLY A 24 8.80 10.95 -5.87
N ARG A 25 9.10 11.10 -7.16
CA ARG A 25 10.01 10.20 -7.89
C ARG A 25 11.43 10.26 -7.34
N LYS A 26 11.91 11.46 -7.04
CA LYS A 26 13.23 11.67 -6.44
C LYS A 26 13.32 11.01 -5.07
N ILE A 27 12.32 11.23 -4.20
CA ILE A 27 12.26 10.60 -2.87
C ILE A 27 12.27 9.07 -3.00
N PHE A 28 11.48 8.52 -3.90
CA PHE A 28 11.44 7.08 -4.13
C PHE A 28 12.80 6.52 -4.58
N ALA A 29 13.50 7.22 -5.50
CA ALA A 29 14.75 6.77 -6.11
C ALA A 29 16.01 7.11 -5.30
N GLU A 30 16.04 8.24 -4.62
CA GLU A 30 17.25 8.81 -3.99
C GLU A 30 17.12 8.96 -2.47
N GLY A 31 15.91 8.87 -1.92
CA GLY A 31 15.61 9.11 -0.52
C GLY A 31 15.10 10.52 -0.23
N GLY A 32 14.68 10.74 1.01
CA GLY A 32 14.18 12.03 1.49
C GLY A 32 15.29 12.99 1.89
N SER A 33 14.88 14.17 2.33
CA SER A 33 15.79 15.27 2.68
C SER A 33 16.57 15.09 4.00
N GLN A 34 16.06 14.23 4.89
CA GLN A 34 16.68 14.02 6.20
C GLN A 34 17.67 12.85 6.19
N PRO A 35 18.73 12.90 7.01
CA PRO A 35 19.59 11.74 7.22
C PRO A 35 18.78 10.53 7.70
N GLY A 36 18.97 9.38 7.04
CA GLY A 36 18.22 8.16 7.35
C GLY A 36 16.99 7.93 6.48
N ALA A 37 16.52 8.91 5.71
CA ALA A 37 15.47 8.71 4.70
C ALA A 37 16.06 8.05 3.44
N MET A 38 16.37 6.76 3.54
CA MET A 38 17.00 5.97 2.47
C MET A 38 16.09 5.81 1.25
N PRO A 39 16.67 5.57 0.05
CA PRO A 39 15.92 5.28 -1.17
C PRO A 39 14.98 4.08 -1.01
N CYS A 40 13.72 4.25 -1.35
CA CYS A 40 12.70 3.19 -1.26
C CYS A 40 13.02 2.03 -2.22
N ILE A 41 13.59 2.35 -3.40
CA ILE A 41 13.96 1.37 -4.42
C ILE A 41 14.95 0.32 -3.92
N ALA A 42 15.74 0.62 -2.90
CA ALA A 42 16.74 -0.31 -2.36
C ALA A 42 16.12 -1.62 -1.83
N CYS A 43 14.89 -1.54 -1.34
CA CYS A 43 14.15 -2.69 -0.80
C CYS A 43 12.89 -3.02 -1.63
N HIS A 44 12.22 -2.01 -2.17
CA HIS A 44 10.94 -2.20 -2.85
C HIS A 44 11.06 -2.35 -4.38
N GLY A 45 12.31 -2.35 -4.92
CA GLY A 45 12.56 -2.46 -6.36
C GLY A 45 12.34 -1.13 -7.11
N ALA A 46 13.01 -0.97 -8.25
CA ALA A 46 12.95 0.25 -9.04
C ALA A 46 11.56 0.54 -9.63
N ASP A 47 10.78 -0.49 -9.83
CA ASP A 47 9.40 -0.46 -10.32
C ASP A 47 8.35 -0.51 -9.18
N GLY A 48 8.81 -0.55 -7.92
CA GLY A 48 7.93 -0.68 -6.77
C GLY A 48 7.23 -2.04 -6.65
N ALA A 49 7.67 -3.06 -7.40
CA ALA A 49 7.06 -4.39 -7.41
C ALA A 49 7.35 -5.21 -6.14
N GLY A 50 8.27 -4.73 -5.29
CA GLY A 50 8.73 -5.43 -4.11
C GLY A 50 9.81 -6.46 -4.42
N MET A 51 10.30 -7.13 -3.39
CA MET A 51 11.27 -8.22 -3.51
C MET A 51 10.77 -9.45 -2.74
N ALA A 52 10.06 -10.32 -3.44
CA ALA A 52 9.35 -11.46 -2.85
C ALA A 52 10.28 -12.38 -2.02
N ALA A 53 11.50 -12.64 -2.50
CA ALA A 53 12.48 -13.49 -1.81
C ALA A 53 12.94 -12.90 -0.47
N ALA A 54 12.88 -11.58 -0.31
CA ALA A 54 13.24 -10.87 0.92
C ALA A 54 12.01 -10.46 1.76
N GLY A 55 10.79 -10.78 1.31
CA GLY A 55 9.55 -10.40 1.99
C GLY A 55 9.20 -8.91 1.89
N PHE A 56 9.88 -8.14 1.04
CA PHE A 56 9.55 -6.73 0.84
C PHE A 56 8.31 -6.57 -0.05
N PRO A 57 7.32 -5.80 0.39
CA PRO A 57 6.05 -5.68 -0.33
C PRO A 57 6.15 -4.87 -1.61
N ARG A 58 5.23 -5.17 -2.52
CA ARG A 58 4.89 -4.30 -3.64
C ARG A 58 4.25 -3.01 -3.13
N LEU A 59 4.71 -1.88 -3.63
CA LEU A 59 4.16 -0.54 -3.37
C LEU A 59 3.42 0.02 -4.60
N ALA A 60 3.85 -0.36 -5.80
CA ALA A 60 3.28 0.11 -7.06
C ALA A 60 1.77 -0.14 -7.14
N GLY A 61 1.01 0.90 -7.48
CA GLY A 61 -0.44 0.87 -7.63
C GLY A 61 -1.24 0.68 -6.34
N LEU A 62 -0.63 0.87 -5.17
CA LEU A 62 -1.39 0.99 -3.93
C LEU A 62 -2.05 2.37 -3.85
N PRO A 63 -3.27 2.51 -3.31
CA PRO A 63 -3.90 3.82 -3.13
C PRO A 63 -3.00 4.79 -2.36
N ALA A 64 -2.88 6.04 -2.82
CA ALA A 64 -2.01 7.04 -2.19
C ALA A 64 -2.38 7.27 -0.72
N THR A 65 -3.66 7.34 -0.41
CA THR A 65 -4.19 7.47 0.96
C THR A 65 -3.77 6.30 1.85
N TYR A 66 -3.78 5.08 1.31
CA TYR A 66 -3.30 3.90 2.03
C TYR A 66 -1.80 3.97 2.29
N VAL A 67 -0.98 4.29 1.26
CA VAL A 67 0.48 4.39 1.41
C VAL A 67 0.84 5.45 2.44
N ARG A 68 0.25 6.66 2.34
CA ARG A 68 0.43 7.74 3.31
C ARG A 68 0.11 7.28 4.71
N LYS A 69 -1.08 6.70 4.91
CA LYS A 69 -1.49 6.18 6.21
C LYS A 69 -0.48 5.17 6.76
N GLN A 70 0.03 4.24 5.96
CA GLN A 70 1.01 3.26 6.44
C GLN A 70 2.32 3.91 6.90
N LEU A 71 2.82 4.93 6.20
CA LEU A 71 4.01 5.66 6.61
C LEU A 71 3.77 6.46 7.91
N GLU A 72 2.63 7.10 8.03
CA GLU A 72 2.20 7.79 9.27
C GLU A 72 2.04 6.81 10.44
N ASP A 73 1.49 5.62 10.20
CA ASP A 73 1.32 4.58 11.20
C ASP A 73 2.65 3.98 11.68
N PHE A 74 3.67 3.89 10.83
CA PHE A 74 5.03 3.56 11.26
C PHE A 74 5.63 4.66 12.12
N LYS A 75 5.40 5.95 11.81
CA LYS A 75 5.86 7.08 12.64
C LYS A 75 5.20 7.07 14.01
N SER A 76 3.89 6.84 14.08
CA SER A 76 3.13 6.83 15.33
C SER A 76 3.36 5.59 16.18
N GLY A 77 3.86 4.49 15.58
CA GLY A 77 4.04 3.20 16.24
C GLY A 77 2.79 2.32 16.28
N SER A 78 1.66 2.75 15.68
CA SER A 78 0.47 1.89 15.52
C SER A 78 0.70 0.74 14.55
N ARG A 79 1.76 0.84 13.75
CA ARG A 79 2.34 -0.23 12.94
C ARG A 79 3.84 -0.29 13.21
N THR A 80 4.30 -1.32 13.92
CA THR A 80 5.72 -1.48 14.26
C THR A 80 6.45 -2.30 13.21
N ASN A 81 7.60 -1.82 12.77
CA ASN A 81 8.54 -2.57 11.94
C ASN A 81 9.95 -1.98 12.14
N PRO A 82 10.97 -2.80 12.48
CA PRO A 82 12.30 -2.31 12.81
C PRO A 82 13.03 -1.63 11.64
N VAL A 83 12.62 -1.91 10.40
CA VAL A 83 13.19 -1.30 9.20
C VAL A 83 12.40 -0.07 8.80
N MET A 84 11.06 -0.19 8.67
CA MET A 84 10.24 0.89 8.13
C MET A 84 10.02 2.05 9.10
N GLN A 85 10.01 1.81 10.40
CA GLN A 85 9.78 2.85 11.40
C GLN A 85 10.85 3.96 11.38
N PRO A 86 12.17 3.66 11.43
CA PRO A 86 13.19 4.71 11.31
C PRO A 86 13.16 5.42 9.96
N LEU A 87 12.86 4.71 8.86
CA LEU A 87 12.74 5.31 7.54
C LEU A 87 11.55 6.28 7.45
N ALA A 88 10.39 5.89 7.95
CA ALA A 88 9.21 6.74 7.99
C ALA A 88 9.41 7.97 8.89
N ASN A 89 10.10 7.81 10.03
CA ASN A 89 10.45 8.93 10.93
C ASN A 89 11.37 9.97 10.28
N ALA A 90 12.18 9.55 9.32
CA ALA A 90 13.08 10.46 8.60
C ALA A 90 12.38 11.19 7.43
N LEU A 91 11.13 10.85 7.09
CA LEU A 91 10.36 11.55 6.06
C LEU A 91 9.52 12.68 6.67
N THR A 92 9.50 13.83 5.99
CA THR A 92 8.55 14.90 6.27
C THR A 92 7.15 14.53 5.75
N ASP A 93 6.10 15.18 6.24
CA ASP A 93 4.72 14.92 5.80
C ASP A 93 4.53 15.26 4.31
N ALA A 94 5.22 16.30 3.82
CA ALA A 94 5.21 16.65 2.39
C ALA A 94 5.88 15.56 1.52
N GLU A 95 6.97 14.97 1.99
CA GLU A 95 7.64 13.86 1.31
C GLU A 95 6.78 12.58 1.31
N ILE A 96 6.11 12.29 2.42
CA ILE A 96 5.15 11.19 2.52
C ILE A 96 4.02 11.37 1.50
N GLU A 97 3.44 12.56 1.41
CA GLU A 97 2.38 12.85 0.42
C GLU A 97 2.92 12.68 -1.01
N ALA A 98 4.06 13.29 -1.33
CA ALA A 98 4.63 13.24 -2.67
C ALA A 98 4.96 11.81 -3.13
N VAL A 99 5.62 11.00 -2.29
CA VAL A 99 5.97 9.62 -2.64
C VAL A 99 4.72 8.73 -2.73
N SER A 100 3.71 8.96 -1.90
CA SER A 100 2.44 8.21 -1.94
C SER A 100 1.70 8.39 -3.26
N GLN A 101 1.66 9.61 -3.78
CA GLN A 101 1.06 9.91 -5.09
C GLN A 101 1.81 9.22 -6.23
N VAL A 102 3.12 9.23 -6.20
CA VAL A 102 3.95 8.56 -7.23
C VAL A 102 3.74 7.05 -7.20
N LEU A 103 3.73 6.43 -6.03
CA LEU A 103 3.51 4.99 -5.89
C LEU A 103 2.12 4.56 -6.38
N ALA A 104 1.10 5.37 -6.13
CA ALA A 104 -0.25 5.11 -6.62
C ALA A 104 -0.35 5.19 -8.15
N ALA A 105 0.44 6.05 -8.78
CA ALA A 105 0.49 6.19 -10.24
C ALA A 105 1.38 5.14 -10.94
N MET A 106 2.16 4.35 -10.19
CA MET A 106 2.97 3.27 -10.78
C MET A 106 2.08 2.13 -11.27
N PRO A 107 2.47 1.45 -12.38
CA PRO A 107 1.73 0.31 -12.88
C PRO A 107 1.61 -0.80 -11.84
N ALA A 108 0.38 -1.22 -11.55
CA ALA A 108 0.12 -2.38 -10.71
C ALA A 108 -0.01 -3.67 -11.55
N PRO A 109 0.31 -4.84 -10.99
CA PRO A 109 -0.02 -6.10 -11.64
C PRO A 109 -1.52 -6.18 -11.90
N VAL A 110 -1.90 -6.64 -13.09
CA VAL A 110 -3.30 -6.93 -13.40
C VAL A 110 -3.64 -8.32 -12.85
N PRO A 111 -4.52 -8.43 -11.83
CA PRO A 111 -4.89 -9.72 -11.29
C PRO A 111 -5.63 -10.55 -12.33
N GLN A 112 -5.29 -11.82 -12.42
CA GLN A 112 -6.09 -12.78 -13.19
C GLN A 112 -7.34 -13.15 -12.39
N VAL A 113 -8.50 -12.79 -12.88
CA VAL A 113 -9.79 -13.24 -12.29
C VAL A 113 -9.99 -14.70 -12.70
N VAL A 114 -9.80 -15.61 -11.75
CA VAL A 114 -10.13 -17.02 -11.96
C VAL A 114 -11.59 -17.24 -11.56
N TYR A 115 -12.39 -17.71 -12.49
CA TYR A 115 -13.80 -18.02 -12.21
C TYR A 115 -13.92 -19.21 -11.27
N ARG A 116 -14.88 -19.13 -10.34
CA ARG A 116 -15.09 -20.10 -9.25
C ARG A 116 -15.22 -21.56 -9.73
N SER A 117 -15.70 -21.76 -10.96
CA SER A 117 -15.85 -23.08 -11.60
C SER A 117 -14.53 -23.72 -12.05
N GLU A 118 -13.46 -22.95 -12.13
CA GLU A 118 -12.18 -23.39 -12.70
C GLU A 118 -11.10 -23.66 -11.63
N MET A 119 -11.44 -23.46 -10.34
CA MET A 119 -10.46 -23.56 -9.27
C MET A 119 -10.42 -24.96 -8.64
N PRO A 120 -9.26 -25.62 -8.63
CA PRO A 120 -8.98 -26.62 -7.61
C PRO A 120 -8.89 -25.90 -6.27
N ILE A 121 -9.94 -25.97 -5.46
CA ILE A 121 -10.00 -25.23 -4.18
C ILE A 121 -9.20 -25.99 -3.13
N ASN A 122 -7.95 -25.59 -2.92
CA ASN A 122 -7.20 -25.97 -1.72
C ASN A 122 -7.73 -25.18 -0.50
N ALA A 123 -7.30 -25.58 0.71
CA ALA A 123 -7.79 -24.98 1.95
C ALA A 123 -7.54 -23.46 2.02
N ALA A 124 -6.39 -22.98 1.55
CA ALA A 124 -6.06 -21.55 1.56
C ALA A 124 -6.92 -20.74 0.59
N GLN A 125 -7.16 -21.28 -0.62
CA GLN A 125 -8.06 -20.66 -1.60
C GLN A 125 -9.49 -20.63 -1.09
N LYS A 126 -9.94 -21.72 -0.44
CA LYS A 126 -11.26 -21.77 0.18
C LYS A 126 -11.40 -20.67 1.24
N LEU A 127 -10.43 -20.54 2.14
CA LEU A 127 -10.43 -19.48 3.15
C LEU A 127 -10.48 -18.08 2.51
N ALA A 128 -9.66 -17.83 1.50
CA ALA A 128 -9.60 -16.52 0.84
C ALA A 128 -10.87 -16.15 0.10
N GLN A 129 -11.56 -17.13 -0.52
CA GLN A 129 -12.73 -16.90 -1.39
C GLN A 129 -14.08 -17.15 -0.70
N GLN A 130 -14.13 -17.97 0.33
CA GLN A 130 -15.35 -18.39 0.99
C GLN A 130 -15.37 -18.08 2.49
N GLY A 131 -14.20 -17.85 3.09
CA GLY A 131 -14.05 -17.67 4.53
C GLY A 131 -14.16 -18.99 5.30
N ALA A 132 -14.23 -18.84 6.62
CA ALA A 132 -14.53 -19.90 7.59
C ALA A 132 -15.55 -19.33 8.59
N TRP A 133 -16.80 -19.31 8.18
CA TRP A 133 -17.89 -18.64 8.91
C TRP A 133 -18.16 -19.25 10.29
N GLU A 134 -17.89 -20.54 10.44
CA GLU A 134 -17.92 -21.24 11.73
C GLU A 134 -16.89 -20.71 12.74
N ARG A 135 -15.84 -20.02 12.22
CA ARG A 135 -14.81 -19.32 12.98
C ARG A 135 -14.99 -17.80 12.96
N GLN A 136 -16.07 -17.31 12.40
CA GLN A 136 -16.34 -15.88 12.21
C GLN A 136 -15.31 -15.17 11.31
N ILE A 137 -14.68 -15.92 10.42
CA ILE A 137 -13.72 -15.39 9.45
C ILE A 137 -14.43 -15.23 8.08
N PRO A 138 -14.73 -14.00 7.64
CA PRO A 138 -15.27 -13.75 6.31
C PRO A 138 -14.24 -14.05 5.22
N ALA A 139 -14.68 -14.24 3.99
CA ALA A 139 -13.77 -14.36 2.86
C ALA A 139 -12.94 -13.08 2.71
N CYS A 140 -11.63 -13.19 2.50
CA CYS A 140 -10.75 -12.04 2.26
C CYS A 140 -11.25 -11.19 1.07
N ALA A 141 -11.76 -11.87 0.03
CA ALA A 141 -12.34 -11.25 -1.15
C ALA A 141 -13.59 -10.39 -0.87
N SER A 142 -14.27 -10.57 0.27
CA SER A 142 -15.46 -9.77 0.63
C SER A 142 -15.11 -8.31 0.88
N CYS A 143 -13.90 -8.04 1.39
CA CYS A 143 -13.40 -6.69 1.67
C CYS A 143 -12.32 -6.28 0.68
N HIS A 144 -11.37 -7.16 0.36
CA HIS A 144 -10.26 -6.85 -0.53
C HIS A 144 -10.58 -6.99 -2.02
N GLY A 145 -11.85 -7.19 -2.36
CA GLY A 145 -12.35 -7.27 -3.73
C GLY A 145 -12.11 -8.62 -4.42
N PRO A 146 -12.79 -8.85 -5.54
CA PRO A 146 -12.62 -10.06 -6.33
C PRO A 146 -11.16 -10.15 -6.81
N ALA A 147 -10.58 -11.35 -6.73
CA ALA A 147 -9.16 -11.59 -7.03
C ALA A 147 -8.16 -10.73 -6.20
N GLY A 148 -8.61 -10.12 -5.09
CA GLY A 148 -7.76 -9.29 -4.24
C GLY A 148 -7.34 -7.96 -4.88
N THR A 149 -8.19 -7.39 -5.71
CA THR A 149 -7.91 -6.12 -6.42
C THR A 149 -7.93 -4.88 -5.54
N GLY A 150 -8.40 -5.01 -4.30
CA GLY A 150 -8.69 -3.88 -3.40
C GLY A 150 -10.07 -3.28 -3.65
N VAL A 151 -10.54 -2.49 -2.69
CA VAL A 151 -11.79 -1.71 -2.79
C VAL A 151 -11.58 -0.34 -2.17
N GLY A 152 -11.66 0.70 -2.97
CA GLY A 152 -11.44 2.07 -2.54
C GLY A 152 -10.09 2.26 -1.84
N ASP A 153 -10.05 3.19 -0.90
CA ASP A 153 -8.82 3.55 -0.18
C ASP A 153 -8.61 2.74 1.11
N ALA A 154 -9.67 2.11 1.61
CA ALA A 154 -9.66 1.43 2.91
C ALA A 154 -9.17 -0.03 2.83
N PHE A 155 -9.50 -0.72 1.75
CA PHE A 155 -9.16 -2.13 1.57
C PHE A 155 -8.08 -2.29 0.50
N PRO A 156 -6.80 -2.41 0.88
CA PRO A 156 -5.71 -2.41 -0.09
C PRO A 156 -5.74 -3.65 -0.99
N PRO A 157 -5.19 -3.53 -2.22
CA PRO A 157 -4.97 -4.67 -3.10
C PRO A 157 -4.00 -5.70 -2.48
N LEU A 158 -4.42 -6.95 -2.44
CA LEU A 158 -3.59 -8.09 -2.01
C LEU A 158 -2.93 -8.81 -3.21
N ALA A 159 -3.53 -8.69 -4.38
CA ALA A 159 -3.01 -9.31 -5.60
C ALA A 159 -1.60 -8.82 -5.92
N GLY A 160 -0.70 -9.76 -6.22
CA GLY A 160 0.70 -9.46 -6.51
C GLY A 160 1.56 -9.09 -5.29
N GLN A 161 1.00 -9.17 -4.06
CA GLN A 161 1.83 -9.07 -2.86
C GLN A 161 2.56 -10.40 -2.60
N PRO A 162 3.82 -10.36 -2.14
CA PRO A 162 4.53 -11.56 -1.73
C PRO A 162 3.79 -12.32 -0.63
N ALA A 163 3.68 -13.65 -0.76
CA ALA A 163 3.00 -14.48 0.23
C ALA A 163 3.62 -14.34 1.64
N ALA A 164 4.96 -14.33 1.72
CA ALA A 164 5.68 -14.12 2.98
C ALA A 164 5.35 -12.76 3.63
N TYR A 165 5.13 -11.71 2.83
CA TYR A 165 4.69 -10.43 3.35
C TYR A 165 3.26 -10.50 3.90
N LEU A 166 2.33 -11.14 3.19
CA LEU A 166 0.95 -11.29 3.65
C LEU A 166 0.89 -12.08 4.97
N GLU A 167 1.63 -13.18 5.06
CA GLU A 167 1.77 -13.98 6.28
C GLU A 167 2.32 -13.15 7.44
N ALA A 168 3.39 -12.40 7.20
CA ALA A 168 3.99 -11.53 8.21
C ALA A 168 3.01 -10.43 8.70
N GLN A 169 2.13 -9.93 7.82
CA GLN A 169 1.13 -8.95 8.23
C GLN A 169 0.04 -9.56 9.12
N LEU A 170 -0.47 -10.74 8.78
CA LEU A 170 -1.43 -11.45 9.63
C LEU A 170 -0.82 -11.75 11.00
N THR A 171 0.41 -12.26 11.03
CA THR A 171 1.17 -12.49 12.28
C THR A 171 1.35 -11.20 13.09
N ALA A 172 1.59 -10.07 12.42
CA ALA A 172 1.75 -8.78 13.10
C ALA A 172 0.47 -8.30 13.78
N TRP A 173 -0.71 -8.54 13.20
CA TRP A 173 -1.98 -8.29 13.88
C TRP A 173 -2.19 -9.24 15.06
N GLN A 174 -1.95 -10.53 14.87
CA GLN A 174 -2.06 -11.53 15.95
C GLN A 174 -1.16 -11.21 17.14
N SER A 175 0.04 -10.70 16.90
CA SER A 175 1.01 -10.34 17.95
C SER A 175 0.82 -8.92 18.50
N GLY A 176 -0.11 -8.12 17.96
CA GLY A 176 -0.35 -6.75 18.37
C GLY A 176 0.73 -5.75 17.93
N THR A 177 1.72 -6.16 17.11
CA THR A 177 2.72 -5.25 16.54
C THR A 177 2.17 -4.41 15.38
N ARG A 178 0.98 -4.76 14.90
CA ARG A 178 0.17 -3.99 13.96
C ARG A 178 -1.25 -3.89 14.51
N HIS A 179 -1.71 -2.65 14.78
CA HIS A 179 -3.05 -2.34 15.32
C HIS A 179 -3.56 -1.02 14.72
N ASN A 180 -3.28 -0.83 13.43
CA ASN A 180 -3.52 0.42 12.72
C ASN A 180 -4.77 0.42 11.84
N ASP A 181 -5.55 -0.65 11.90
CA ASP A 181 -6.79 -0.78 11.16
C ASP A 181 -7.99 -0.20 11.92
N PRO A 182 -8.92 0.48 11.22
CA PRO A 182 -10.10 1.03 11.86
C PRO A 182 -10.95 -0.06 12.53
N ASN A 183 -11.35 0.17 13.77
CA ASN A 183 -12.20 -0.73 14.56
C ASN A 183 -11.62 -2.14 14.77
N ASP A 184 -10.30 -2.28 14.69
CA ASP A 184 -9.60 -3.57 14.88
C ASP A 184 -10.13 -4.67 13.96
N LEU A 185 -10.54 -4.31 12.75
CA LEU A 185 -11.19 -5.23 11.81
C LEU A 185 -10.25 -6.36 11.40
N MET A 186 -9.02 -6.03 11.00
CA MET A 186 -8.03 -7.04 10.62
C MET A 186 -7.47 -7.77 11.84
N GLY A 187 -7.38 -7.11 12.99
CA GLY A 187 -7.00 -7.75 14.24
C GLY A 187 -7.95 -8.88 14.63
N HIS A 188 -9.26 -8.71 14.42
CA HIS A 188 -10.25 -9.75 14.65
C HIS A 188 -10.20 -10.89 13.64
N ILE A 189 -9.81 -10.61 12.38
CA ILE A 189 -9.81 -11.60 11.31
C ILE A 189 -8.52 -12.43 11.31
N ALA A 190 -7.41 -11.84 11.68
CA ALA A 190 -6.08 -12.46 11.67
C ALA A 190 -5.93 -13.51 12.76
#